data_bb7587f9d836e7d7475f57793010c85d
#
_entry.id   bb7587f9d836e7d7475f57793010c85d
#
_cell.length_a   1.000
_cell.length_b   1.000
_cell.length_c   1.000
_cell.angle_alpha   90.00
_cell.angle_beta   90.00
_cell.angle_gamma   90.00
#
_symmetry.space_group_name_H-M   'P 1'
#
loop_
_entity.id
_entity.type
_entity.pdbx_description
1 polymer ?
#
loop_
_entity_poly.entity_id
_entity_poly.type
_entity_poly.pdbx_seq_one_letter_code
_entity_poly.pdbx_strand_id
1 'polypeptide(L)'
;MPIQFNPDTLRSPGRPGGRRRGGGSRGGCAVDGVPLSAIAYADSQSSQSLGVEVESVGSFTTQAQPRLWFYMPEAISEDSGAELILQNEREEVIYRGRLEGKTEDNGIISVPMAVELAPGAAYRWALSLDCGDTASQSVSGWIVRQDADVNASRLLTQAAPRNRVALYANYGYVQDALNELANLRIANLEDEEIAENWVGFLSGLGLEDLTAAPILDCCELAGVEAEMPEAEASVEEAEPVEQEAQEEQRESVIERVRGRGRSPLDR
;
A
#
# COMPACT_ATOMS: atom_id res chain seq x y z
N MET A 1 23.95 -14.24 12.77
CA MET A 1 23.88 -12.87 13.30
C MET A 1 22.44 -12.43 13.21
N PRO A 2 21.82 -12.05 14.34
CA PRO A 2 20.44 -11.60 14.28
C PRO A 2 20.30 -10.41 13.32
N ILE A 3 19.20 -10.36 12.61
CA ILE A 3 18.88 -9.27 11.68
C ILE A 3 18.69 -8.01 12.54
N GLN A 4 19.59 -7.06 12.39
CA GLN A 4 19.45 -5.79 13.08
C GLN A 4 18.39 -4.95 12.36
N PHE A 5 17.25 -4.88 12.97
CA PHE A 5 16.12 -4.09 12.52
C PHE A 5 16.09 -2.78 13.33
N ASN A 6 16.11 -1.65 12.64
CA ASN A 6 15.95 -0.34 13.28
C ASN A 6 14.49 0.13 13.10
N PRO A 7 13.67 0.09 14.15
CA PRO A 7 12.27 0.54 14.05
C PRO A 7 12.15 2.01 13.60
N ASP A 8 13.15 2.85 13.87
CA ASP A 8 13.14 4.27 13.48
C ASP A 8 13.22 4.48 11.95
N THR A 9 13.56 3.44 11.19
CA THR A 9 13.58 3.50 9.72
C THR A 9 12.23 3.16 9.09
N LEU A 10 11.31 2.61 9.88
CA LEU A 10 9.97 2.29 9.42
C LEU A 10 9.20 3.58 9.13
N ARG A 11 8.50 3.55 8.00
CA ARG A 11 7.73 4.70 7.56
C ARG A 11 6.36 4.25 7.08
N SER A 12 5.35 4.98 7.51
CA SER A 12 4.05 4.98 6.87
C SER A 12 4.12 5.87 5.61
N PRO A 13 3.34 5.56 4.57
CA PRO A 13 3.16 6.47 3.43
C PRO A 13 2.61 7.86 3.79
N GLY A 14 2.37 8.13 5.09
CA GLY A 14 1.91 9.42 5.59
C GLY A 14 0.46 9.74 5.21
N ARG A 15 -0.28 8.76 4.71
CA ARG A 15 -1.69 8.92 4.38
C ARG A 15 -2.52 8.63 5.61
N PRO A 16 -3.41 9.58 6.01
CA PRO A 16 -4.26 9.39 7.16
C PRO A 16 -5.28 8.27 6.89
N GLY A 17 -5.67 7.61 7.96
CA GLY A 17 -6.65 6.55 7.91
C GLY A 17 -6.02 5.18 7.68
N GLY A 18 -6.73 4.21 8.20
CA GLY A 18 -6.35 2.82 8.26
C GLY A 18 -6.77 2.25 9.60
N ARG A 19 -6.83 0.96 9.66
CA ARG A 19 -7.11 0.22 10.88
C ARG A 19 -6.30 -1.05 10.87
N ARG A 20 -5.32 -1.15 11.73
CA ARG A 20 -4.46 -2.32 11.82
C ARG A 20 -5.14 -3.49 12.52
N ARG A 21 -6.02 -3.23 13.48
CA ARG A 21 -6.76 -4.24 14.25
C ARG A 21 -8.25 -4.18 13.93
N GLY A 22 -8.87 -5.32 13.68
CA GLY A 22 -10.29 -5.42 13.48
C GLY A 22 -11.05 -4.91 14.68
N GLY A 23 -11.87 -3.89 14.49
CA GLY A 23 -12.83 -3.46 15.51
C GLY A 23 -14.05 -4.36 15.43
N GLY A 24 -14.28 -5.19 16.43
CA GLY A 24 -15.50 -6.00 16.54
C GLY A 24 -16.47 -5.39 17.53
N SER A 25 -17.72 -5.27 17.14
CA SER A 25 -18.84 -5.22 18.10
C SER A 25 -18.90 -6.57 18.83
N ARG A 26 -19.29 -6.53 20.11
CA ARG A 26 -19.35 -7.68 21.01
C ARG A 26 -19.85 -8.96 20.33
N GLY A 27 -18.99 -9.99 20.24
CA GLY A 27 -19.33 -11.28 19.65
C GLY A 27 -18.60 -11.62 18.33
N GLY A 28 -17.58 -10.88 17.96
CA GLY A 28 -16.81 -11.17 16.74
C GLY A 28 -15.86 -12.36 16.84
N CYS A 29 -15.32 -12.78 15.71
CA CYS A 29 -14.44 -13.92 15.51
C CYS A 29 -13.08 -13.83 16.20
N ALA A 30 -12.91 -13.15 17.31
CA ALA A 30 -11.66 -13.13 18.06
C ALA A 30 -11.50 -14.40 18.89
N VAL A 31 -10.68 -15.32 18.46
CA VAL A 31 -10.20 -16.43 19.29
C VAL A 31 -9.13 -15.89 20.22
N ASP A 32 -9.20 -16.24 21.50
CA ASP A 32 -8.27 -15.78 22.53
C ASP A 32 -8.11 -14.25 22.65
N GLY A 33 -9.09 -13.49 22.16
CA GLY A 33 -9.11 -12.04 22.24
C GLY A 33 -8.27 -11.30 21.18
N VAL A 34 -7.59 -12.03 20.28
CA VAL A 34 -6.83 -11.43 19.18
C VAL A 34 -7.72 -11.26 17.95
N PRO A 35 -8.03 -10.03 17.52
CA PRO A 35 -8.89 -9.78 16.37
C PRO A 35 -8.15 -9.98 15.06
N LEU A 36 -8.90 -9.96 13.93
CA LEU A 36 -8.33 -9.79 12.59
C LEU A 36 -7.31 -8.66 12.62
N SER A 37 -6.11 -8.92 12.14
CA SER A 37 -5.02 -7.94 12.22
C SER A 37 -4.21 -7.90 10.94
N ALA A 38 -3.92 -6.71 10.47
CA ALA A 38 -2.95 -6.52 9.39
C ALA A 38 -1.54 -6.51 9.94
N ILE A 39 -0.64 -7.27 9.32
CA ILE A 39 0.78 -7.21 9.63
C ILE A 39 1.41 -6.13 8.77
N ALA A 40 1.26 -4.90 9.25
CA ALA A 40 1.72 -3.69 8.58
C ALA A 40 2.24 -2.70 9.62
N TYR A 41 3.07 -1.78 9.18
CA TYR A 41 3.48 -0.66 10.02
C TYR A 41 2.30 0.25 10.31
N ALA A 42 2.17 0.68 11.54
CA ALA A 42 1.17 1.65 11.97
C ALA A 42 1.85 2.76 12.76
N ASP A 43 1.54 3.99 12.40
CA ASP A 43 1.99 5.19 13.08
C ASP A 43 0.76 5.94 13.62
N SER A 44 0.79 6.26 14.90
CA SER A 44 -0.26 7.03 15.56
C SER A 44 0.14 8.49 15.57
N GLN A 45 -0.50 9.29 14.74
CA GLN A 45 -0.30 10.73 14.74
C GLN A 45 -1.43 11.43 15.50
N SER A 46 -1.08 12.20 16.53
CA SER A 46 -2.04 13.07 17.18
C SER A 46 -2.39 14.23 16.25
N SER A 47 -3.61 14.23 15.71
CA SER A 47 -4.13 15.40 15.00
C SER A 47 -4.41 16.52 15.98
N GLN A 48 -3.50 17.48 16.10
CA GLN A 48 -3.63 18.63 16.99
C GLN A 48 -4.87 19.49 16.71
N SER A 49 -5.42 19.41 15.49
CA SER A 49 -6.59 20.18 15.07
C SER A 49 -7.93 19.54 15.48
N LEU A 50 -7.97 18.23 15.70
CA LEU A 50 -9.20 17.51 16.00
C LEU A 50 -9.22 16.85 17.38
N GLY A 51 -8.09 16.84 18.10
CA GLY A 51 -7.97 16.18 19.41
C GLY A 51 -8.20 14.65 19.35
N VAL A 52 -8.01 14.05 18.18
CA VAL A 52 -8.19 12.62 17.93
C VAL A 52 -6.89 12.02 17.44
N GLU A 53 -6.53 10.86 17.97
CA GLU A 53 -5.44 10.06 17.40
C GLU A 53 -5.92 9.42 16.08
N VAL A 54 -5.21 9.70 15.01
CA VAL A 54 -5.44 9.11 13.70
C VAL A 54 -4.33 8.10 13.44
N GLU A 55 -4.70 6.84 13.33
CA GLU A 55 -3.78 5.78 12.94
C GLU A 55 -3.52 5.88 11.44
N SER A 56 -2.25 5.85 11.04
CA SER A 56 -1.81 5.72 9.65
C SER A 56 -1.22 4.35 9.47
N VAL A 57 -1.97 3.46 8.85
CA VAL A 57 -1.54 2.08 8.56
C VAL A 57 -1.05 2.00 7.13
N GLY A 58 0.16 1.49 6.92
CA GLY A 58 0.64 1.29 5.57
C GLY A 58 2.12 1.01 5.47
N SER A 59 2.56 0.68 4.27
CA SER A 59 3.94 0.32 3.97
C SER A 59 4.34 0.69 2.55
N PHE A 60 5.66 0.81 2.37
CA PHE A 60 6.26 0.87 1.05
C PHE A 60 6.69 -0.52 0.58
N THR A 61 6.69 -0.72 -0.73
CA THR A 61 7.17 -1.91 -1.40
C THR A 61 7.92 -1.57 -2.69
N THR A 62 8.89 -2.36 -3.06
CA THR A 62 9.55 -2.28 -4.37
C THR A 62 8.87 -3.18 -5.41
N GLN A 63 7.98 -4.07 -4.97
CA GLN A 63 7.35 -5.09 -5.81
C GLN A 63 6.16 -4.52 -6.58
N ALA A 64 6.02 -4.96 -7.84
CA ALA A 64 4.83 -4.65 -8.63
C ALA A 64 3.59 -5.36 -8.08
N GLN A 65 3.75 -6.60 -7.66
CA GLN A 65 2.70 -7.41 -7.06
C GLN A 65 3.16 -7.91 -5.68
N PRO A 66 3.09 -7.07 -4.63
CA PRO A 66 3.46 -7.48 -3.29
C PRO A 66 2.44 -8.45 -2.69
N ARG A 67 2.82 -9.09 -1.61
CA ARG A 67 1.88 -9.86 -0.77
C ARG A 67 1.50 -9.03 0.44
N LEU A 68 0.21 -8.99 0.78
CA LEU A 68 -0.28 -8.45 2.04
C LEU A 68 -0.35 -9.57 3.07
N TRP A 69 -0.10 -9.26 4.34
CA TRP A 69 -0.04 -10.23 5.41
C TRP A 69 -1.08 -9.90 6.49
N PHE A 70 -1.82 -10.93 6.91
CA PHE A 70 -2.89 -10.77 7.88
C PHE A 70 -2.86 -11.92 8.89
N TYR A 71 -3.22 -11.62 10.13
CA TYR A 71 -3.59 -12.62 11.11
C TYR A 71 -5.10 -12.85 11.02
N MET A 72 -5.48 -14.08 10.75
CA MET A 72 -6.87 -14.54 10.74
C MET A 72 -7.21 -15.13 12.12
N PRO A 73 -8.23 -14.60 12.80
CA PRO A 73 -8.58 -15.04 14.16
C PRO A 73 -9.28 -16.40 14.21
N GLU A 74 -9.68 -16.92 13.07
CA GLU A 74 -10.33 -18.22 12.93
C GLU A 74 -9.86 -18.95 11.66
N ALA A 75 -10.11 -20.23 11.59
CA ALA A 75 -9.81 -21.05 10.43
C ALA A 75 -10.58 -20.54 9.19
N ILE A 76 -9.91 -20.52 8.07
CA ILE A 76 -10.52 -20.16 6.79
C ILE A 76 -11.18 -21.38 6.18
N SER A 77 -12.38 -21.25 5.68
CA SER A 77 -13.15 -22.24 4.95
C SER A 77 -13.81 -21.63 3.71
N GLU A 78 -14.42 -22.45 2.90
CA GLU A 78 -15.18 -21.98 1.71
C GLU A 78 -16.33 -21.03 2.08
N ASP A 79 -16.87 -21.17 3.31
CA ASP A 79 -17.94 -20.33 3.83
C ASP A 79 -17.41 -19.06 4.55
N SER A 80 -16.10 -18.94 4.74
CA SER A 80 -15.48 -17.76 5.35
C SER A 80 -15.70 -16.54 4.45
N GLY A 81 -16.43 -15.55 4.95
CA GLY A 81 -16.75 -14.34 4.21
C GLY A 81 -15.61 -13.32 4.17
N ALA A 82 -14.37 -13.77 3.88
CA ALA A 82 -13.24 -12.86 3.80
C ALA A 82 -13.13 -12.24 2.41
N GLU A 83 -13.13 -10.90 2.33
CA GLU A 83 -13.08 -10.14 1.08
C GLU A 83 -11.98 -9.08 1.13
N LEU A 84 -11.14 -9.03 0.09
CA LEU A 84 -10.16 -7.97 -0.12
C LEU A 84 -10.65 -7.00 -1.18
N ILE A 85 -10.62 -5.71 -0.85
CA ILE A 85 -10.89 -4.62 -1.77
C ILE A 85 -9.62 -3.79 -1.95
N LEU A 86 -9.33 -3.39 -3.18
CA LEU A 86 -8.27 -2.45 -3.50
C LEU A 86 -8.86 -1.23 -4.20
N GLN A 87 -8.43 -0.06 -3.77
CA GLN A 87 -8.82 1.24 -4.33
C GLN A 87 -7.58 2.01 -4.78
N ASN A 88 -7.72 2.79 -5.84
CA ASN A 88 -6.71 3.75 -6.27
C ASN A 88 -6.77 5.05 -5.44
N GLU A 89 -5.95 6.04 -5.79
CA GLU A 89 -5.90 7.35 -5.12
C GLU A 89 -7.18 8.19 -5.25
N ARG A 90 -8.05 7.84 -6.21
CA ARG A 90 -9.36 8.49 -6.42
C ARG A 90 -10.48 7.77 -5.66
N GLU A 91 -10.13 6.81 -4.81
CA GLU A 91 -11.08 5.96 -4.07
C GLU A 91 -11.93 5.04 -4.99
N GLU A 92 -11.53 4.89 -6.26
CA GLU A 92 -12.17 3.97 -7.19
C GLU A 92 -11.74 2.55 -6.87
N VAL A 93 -12.69 1.62 -6.76
CA VAL A 93 -12.41 0.20 -6.57
C VAL A 93 -11.83 -0.35 -7.87
N ILE A 94 -10.56 -0.80 -7.81
CA ILE A 94 -9.86 -1.39 -8.95
C ILE A 94 -9.78 -2.90 -8.88
N TYR A 95 -10.02 -3.47 -7.69
CA TYR A 95 -10.09 -4.90 -7.47
C TYR A 95 -11.00 -5.23 -6.30
N ARG A 96 -11.73 -6.32 -6.42
CA ARG A 96 -12.53 -6.94 -5.37
C ARG A 96 -12.42 -8.45 -5.50
N GLY A 97 -11.99 -9.12 -4.46
CA GLY A 97 -11.84 -10.57 -4.47
C GLY A 97 -12.08 -11.19 -3.12
N ARG A 98 -12.63 -12.41 -3.13
CA ARG A 98 -12.79 -13.23 -1.94
C ARG A 98 -11.55 -14.06 -1.73
N LEU A 99 -11.20 -14.29 -0.47
CA LEU A 99 -10.19 -15.27 -0.12
C LEU A 99 -10.79 -16.67 -0.32
N GLU A 100 -10.12 -17.45 -1.14
CA GLU A 100 -10.41 -18.87 -1.33
C GLU A 100 -9.27 -19.70 -0.77
N GLY A 101 -9.62 -20.73 -0.06
CA GLY A 101 -8.65 -21.64 0.58
C GLY A 101 -9.21 -22.24 1.85
N LYS A 102 -8.38 -23.04 2.50
CA LYS A 102 -8.74 -23.72 3.73
C LYS A 102 -7.55 -23.77 4.67
N THR A 103 -7.80 -23.42 5.93
CA THR A 103 -6.86 -23.65 7.03
C THR A 103 -7.53 -24.48 8.11
N GLU A 104 -6.73 -25.15 8.94
CA GLU A 104 -7.28 -25.94 10.07
C GLU A 104 -7.39 -25.08 11.34
N ASP A 105 -6.55 -24.04 11.45
CA ASP A 105 -6.43 -23.19 12.61
C ASP A 105 -6.40 -21.70 12.23
N ASN A 106 -6.47 -20.85 13.25
CA ASN A 106 -6.14 -19.44 13.16
C ASN A 106 -4.63 -19.26 12.93
N GLY A 107 -4.24 -18.15 12.29
CA GLY A 107 -2.83 -17.89 12.03
C GLY A 107 -2.58 -16.76 11.04
N ILE A 108 -1.33 -16.62 10.67
CA ILE A 108 -0.88 -15.60 9.76
C ILE A 108 -0.92 -16.14 8.33
N ILE A 109 -1.60 -15.45 7.46
CA ILE A 109 -1.69 -15.75 6.02
C ILE A 109 -1.06 -14.65 5.18
N SER A 110 -0.68 -14.98 3.97
CA SER A 110 -0.27 -14.00 2.96
C SER A 110 -1.20 -14.02 1.76
N VAL A 111 -1.61 -12.84 1.33
CA VAL A 111 -2.52 -12.65 0.22
C VAL A 111 -1.79 -11.93 -0.91
N PRO A 112 -1.60 -12.55 -2.09
CA PRO A 112 -0.97 -11.88 -3.21
C PRO A 112 -1.85 -10.75 -3.74
N MET A 113 -1.24 -9.62 -4.13
CA MET A 113 -1.98 -8.58 -4.83
C MET A 113 -2.33 -9.05 -6.23
N ALA A 114 -3.61 -8.97 -6.60
CA ALA A 114 -4.10 -9.42 -7.90
C ALA A 114 -3.77 -8.44 -9.04
N VAL A 115 -3.48 -7.18 -8.72
CA VAL A 115 -3.17 -6.13 -9.69
C VAL A 115 -1.74 -5.64 -9.56
N GLU A 116 -1.16 -5.18 -10.66
CA GLU A 116 0.16 -4.55 -10.64
C GLU A 116 0.06 -3.11 -10.13
N LEU A 117 0.87 -2.81 -9.11
CA LEU A 117 0.97 -1.47 -8.58
C LEU A 117 1.85 -0.61 -9.51
N ALA A 118 1.38 0.56 -9.90
CA ALA A 118 2.18 1.52 -10.64
C ALA A 118 3.23 2.18 -9.72
N PRO A 119 4.45 2.44 -10.19
CA PRO A 119 5.47 3.15 -9.42
C PRO A 119 4.98 4.54 -8.96
N GLY A 120 5.17 4.86 -7.69
CA GLY A 120 4.80 6.14 -7.09
C GLY A 120 3.31 6.28 -6.75
N ALA A 121 2.45 5.38 -7.22
CA ALA A 121 1.03 5.41 -6.90
C ALA A 121 0.74 4.77 -5.54
N ALA A 122 -0.25 5.31 -4.86
CA ALA A 122 -0.73 4.76 -3.60
C ALA A 122 -2.06 4.05 -3.80
N TYR A 123 -2.20 2.94 -3.11
CA TYR A 123 -3.40 2.12 -3.14
C TYR A 123 -3.89 1.88 -1.72
N ARG A 124 -5.20 1.99 -1.55
CA ARG A 124 -5.85 1.63 -0.30
C ARG A 124 -6.36 0.20 -0.39
N TRP A 125 -5.96 -0.62 0.55
CA TRP A 125 -6.50 -1.97 0.70
C TRP A 125 -7.40 -2.05 1.94
N ALA A 126 -8.41 -2.91 1.87
CA ALA A 126 -9.27 -3.25 3.00
C ALA A 126 -9.59 -4.75 2.93
N LEU A 127 -9.34 -5.46 4.03
CA LEU A 127 -9.77 -6.84 4.22
C LEU A 127 -10.91 -6.84 5.24
N SER A 128 -12.03 -7.41 4.86
CA SER A 128 -13.16 -7.66 5.73
C SER A 128 -13.34 -9.16 5.96
N LEU A 129 -13.71 -9.53 7.18
CA LEU A 129 -14.05 -10.89 7.58
C LEU A 129 -15.46 -10.89 8.18
N ASP A 130 -16.31 -11.73 7.62
CA ASP A 130 -17.63 -11.97 8.16
C ASP A 130 -17.54 -13.02 9.27
N CYS A 131 -18.02 -12.67 10.45
CA CYS A 131 -17.92 -13.50 11.66
C CYS A 131 -19.29 -14.08 12.05
N GLY A 132 -20.15 -14.36 11.07
CA GLY A 132 -21.50 -14.89 11.26
C GLY A 132 -22.57 -13.79 11.36
N ASP A 133 -23.75 -14.16 11.82
CA ASP A 133 -25.02 -13.47 11.59
C ASP A 133 -25.09 -11.97 11.87
N THR A 134 -24.18 -11.40 12.66
CA THR A 134 -24.29 -9.98 13.07
C THR A 134 -22.97 -9.27 13.28
N ALA A 135 -21.84 -9.92 13.08
CA ALA A 135 -20.53 -9.35 13.36
C ALA A 135 -19.61 -9.42 12.13
N SER A 136 -18.92 -8.35 11.86
CA SER A 136 -17.84 -8.33 10.89
C SER A 136 -16.63 -7.60 11.48
N GLN A 137 -15.43 -8.01 11.07
CA GLN A 137 -14.19 -7.32 11.37
C GLN A 137 -13.59 -6.79 10.08
N SER A 138 -12.92 -5.67 10.14
CA SER A 138 -12.19 -5.16 9.00
C SER A 138 -10.90 -4.49 9.41
N VAL A 139 -9.89 -4.66 8.57
CA VAL A 139 -8.61 -3.94 8.63
C VAL A 139 -8.38 -3.24 7.32
N SER A 140 -7.65 -2.13 7.35
CA SER A 140 -7.38 -1.37 6.13
C SER A 140 -6.08 -0.57 6.27
N GLY A 141 -5.49 -0.25 5.14
CA GLY A 141 -4.27 0.54 5.12
C GLY A 141 -3.89 0.95 3.70
N TRP A 142 -2.69 1.48 3.59
CA TRP A 142 -2.13 1.96 2.34
C TRP A 142 -0.91 1.15 1.94
N ILE A 143 -0.71 0.97 0.65
CA ILE A 143 0.52 0.46 0.09
C ILE A 143 0.96 1.36 -1.06
N VAL A 144 2.25 1.69 -1.08
CA VAL A 144 2.84 2.54 -2.12
C VAL A 144 4.01 1.78 -2.73
N ARG A 145 3.96 1.58 -4.04
CA ARG A 145 5.13 1.08 -4.75
C ARG A 145 6.12 2.21 -4.97
N GLN A 146 7.32 2.00 -4.50
CA GLN A 146 8.43 2.94 -4.68
C GLN A 146 9.64 2.17 -5.18
N ASP A 147 10.11 2.50 -6.37
CA ASP A 147 11.30 1.87 -6.91
C ASP A 147 12.51 2.17 -6.00
N ALA A 148 13.30 1.14 -5.73
CA ALA A 148 14.53 1.29 -4.97
C ALA A 148 15.52 2.16 -5.76
N ASP A 149 16.20 3.05 -5.06
CA ASP A 149 17.28 3.81 -5.68
C ASP A 149 18.40 2.90 -6.21
N VAL A 150 19.27 3.42 -7.06
CA VAL A 150 20.31 2.64 -7.73
C VAL A 150 21.25 1.91 -6.74
N ASN A 151 21.55 2.54 -5.58
CA ASN A 151 22.43 1.93 -4.58
C ASN A 151 21.71 0.84 -3.82
N ALA A 152 20.45 1.08 -3.39
CA ALA A 152 19.61 0.09 -2.74
C ALA A 152 19.39 -1.12 -3.65
N SER A 153 19.02 -0.91 -4.92
CA SER A 153 18.82 -1.98 -5.92
C SER A 153 20.06 -2.85 -6.08
N ARG A 154 21.24 -2.25 -6.18
CA ARG A 154 22.50 -2.99 -6.30
C ARG A 154 22.77 -3.83 -5.05
N LEU A 155 22.60 -3.27 -3.85
CA LEU A 155 22.82 -3.97 -2.60
C LEU A 155 21.83 -5.13 -2.43
N LEU A 156 20.57 -4.91 -2.71
CA LEU A 156 19.52 -5.92 -2.64
C LEU A 156 19.78 -7.10 -3.59
N THR A 157 20.22 -6.81 -4.82
CA THR A 157 20.51 -7.85 -5.81
C THR A 157 21.72 -8.73 -5.40
N GLN A 158 22.70 -8.18 -4.70
CA GLN A 158 23.91 -8.90 -4.29
C GLN A 158 23.77 -9.56 -2.92
N ALA A 159 22.78 -9.19 -2.13
CA ALA A 159 22.62 -9.67 -0.76
C ALA A 159 22.07 -11.10 -0.70
N ALA A 160 22.58 -11.87 0.26
CA ALA A 160 21.95 -13.12 0.66
C ALA A 160 20.54 -12.86 1.28
N PRO A 161 19.61 -13.84 1.22
CA PRO A 161 18.23 -13.62 1.68
C PRO A 161 18.11 -13.00 3.07
N ARG A 162 18.86 -13.48 4.06
CA ARG A 162 18.85 -12.90 5.42
C ARG A 162 19.29 -11.43 5.44
N ASN A 163 20.29 -11.06 4.63
CA ASN A 163 20.76 -9.69 4.56
C ASN A 163 19.77 -8.78 3.81
N ARG A 164 19.01 -9.34 2.86
CA ARG A 164 17.95 -8.58 2.17
C ARG A 164 16.86 -8.13 3.13
N VAL A 165 16.47 -8.95 4.12
CA VAL A 165 15.50 -8.54 5.15
C VAL A 165 15.96 -7.24 5.84
N ALA A 166 17.22 -7.22 6.31
CA ALA A 166 17.77 -6.04 6.97
C ALA A 166 17.86 -4.83 6.03
N LEU A 167 18.24 -5.05 4.77
CA LEU A 167 18.31 -3.98 3.78
C LEU A 167 16.92 -3.41 3.50
N TYR A 168 15.93 -4.23 3.21
CA TYR A 168 14.56 -3.77 2.99
C TYR A 168 14.04 -2.96 4.18
N ALA A 169 14.20 -3.48 5.40
CA ALA A 169 13.79 -2.79 6.61
C ALA A 169 14.50 -1.43 6.79
N ASN A 170 15.81 -1.37 6.59
CA ASN A 170 16.60 -0.15 6.71
C ASN A 170 16.27 0.91 5.64
N TYR A 171 15.81 0.49 4.47
CA TYR A 171 15.33 1.39 3.42
C TYR A 171 13.84 1.76 3.59
N GLY A 172 13.15 1.19 4.59
CA GLY A 172 11.74 1.45 4.86
C GLY A 172 10.76 0.66 4.01
N TYR A 173 11.23 -0.35 3.26
CA TYR A 173 10.37 -1.27 2.49
C TYR A 173 9.86 -2.39 3.40
N VAL A 174 8.99 -2.03 4.33
CA VAL A 174 8.51 -2.94 5.38
C VAL A 174 7.83 -4.18 4.81
N GLN A 175 7.05 -3.99 3.74
CA GLN A 175 6.32 -5.09 3.11
C GLN A 175 7.26 -6.13 2.50
N ASP A 176 8.34 -5.67 1.88
CA ASP A 176 9.33 -6.54 1.27
C ASP A 176 10.17 -7.26 2.33
N ALA A 177 10.53 -6.56 3.41
CA ALA A 177 11.23 -7.14 4.54
C ALA A 177 10.41 -8.25 5.21
N LEU A 178 9.13 -7.99 5.44
CA LEU A 178 8.19 -8.96 6.01
C LEU A 178 8.07 -10.19 5.12
N ASN A 179 7.87 -9.98 3.82
CA ASN A 179 7.71 -11.08 2.86
C ASN A 179 8.98 -11.96 2.79
N GLU A 180 10.16 -11.35 2.72
CA GLU A 180 11.42 -12.09 2.70
C GLU A 180 11.65 -12.87 4.00
N LEU A 181 11.36 -12.27 5.17
CA LEU A 181 11.53 -12.92 6.47
C LEU A 181 10.53 -14.06 6.67
N ALA A 182 9.27 -13.87 6.27
CA ALA A 182 8.25 -14.92 6.34
C ALA A 182 8.62 -16.12 5.46
N ASN A 183 9.10 -15.88 4.23
CA ASN A 183 9.57 -16.94 3.34
C ASN A 183 10.76 -17.70 3.94
N LEU A 184 11.71 -17.00 4.59
CA LEU A 184 12.80 -17.63 5.31
C LEU A 184 12.29 -18.47 6.47
N ARG A 185 11.30 -17.99 7.22
CA ARG A 185 10.72 -18.70 8.36
C ARG A 185 10.00 -19.98 7.92
N ILE A 186 9.23 -19.92 6.86
CA ILE A 186 8.54 -21.08 6.26
C ILE A 186 9.55 -22.12 5.77
N ALA A 187 10.62 -21.69 5.12
CA ALA A 187 11.62 -22.58 4.56
C ALA A 187 12.57 -23.21 5.61
N ASN A 188 12.63 -22.63 6.82
CA ASN A 188 13.60 -23.01 7.86
C ASN A 188 12.93 -23.03 9.25
N LEU A 189 11.97 -23.92 9.43
CA LEU A 189 11.15 -23.99 10.66
C LEU A 189 11.96 -24.23 11.94
N GLU A 190 13.06 -24.99 11.85
CA GLU A 190 13.93 -25.35 12.97
C GLU A 190 15.04 -24.32 13.23
N ASP A 191 15.13 -23.26 12.44
CA ASP A 191 16.18 -22.26 12.59
C ASP A 191 15.80 -21.24 13.68
N GLU A 192 16.40 -21.39 14.85
CA GLU A 192 16.14 -20.53 16.02
C GLU A 192 16.47 -19.06 15.73
N GLU A 193 17.52 -18.76 14.97
CA GLU A 193 17.90 -17.39 14.65
C GLU A 193 16.84 -16.71 13.76
N ILE A 194 16.27 -17.44 12.80
CA ILE A 194 15.16 -16.93 11.98
C ILE A 194 13.90 -16.76 12.85
N ALA A 195 13.64 -17.66 13.78
CA ALA A 195 12.52 -17.52 14.70
C ALA A 195 12.66 -16.28 15.60
N GLU A 196 13.84 -16.03 16.15
CA GLU A 196 14.13 -14.83 16.93
C GLU A 196 13.97 -13.54 16.10
N ASN A 197 14.43 -13.57 14.84
CA ASN A 197 14.27 -12.44 13.92
C ASN A 197 12.80 -12.16 13.61
N TRP A 198 11.98 -13.21 13.45
CA TRP A 198 10.54 -13.10 13.27
C TRP A 198 9.87 -12.41 14.46
N VAL A 199 10.17 -12.91 15.69
CA VAL A 199 9.69 -12.31 16.94
C VAL A 199 10.11 -10.84 17.03
N GLY A 200 11.39 -10.55 16.80
CA GLY A 200 11.91 -9.18 16.84
C GLY A 200 11.25 -8.25 15.82
N PHE A 201 10.97 -8.75 14.62
CA PHE A 201 10.33 -7.97 13.56
C PHE A 201 8.88 -7.62 13.90
N LEU A 202 8.08 -8.60 14.32
CA LEU A 202 6.70 -8.36 14.74
C LEU A 202 6.62 -7.46 15.97
N SER A 203 7.52 -7.64 16.94
CA SER A 203 7.60 -6.76 18.11
C SER A 203 7.96 -5.32 17.71
N GLY A 204 8.87 -5.14 16.74
CA GLY A 204 9.20 -3.84 16.19
C GLY A 204 8.03 -3.15 15.47
N LEU A 205 7.05 -3.94 15.01
CA LEU A 205 5.78 -3.43 14.47
C LEU A 205 4.72 -3.18 15.57
N GLY A 206 4.97 -3.54 16.84
CA GLY A 206 4.00 -3.49 17.92
C GLY A 206 2.92 -4.59 17.78
N LEU A 207 3.34 -5.79 17.39
CA LEU A 207 2.51 -6.97 17.15
C LEU A 207 3.03 -8.17 17.99
N GLU A 208 3.43 -7.92 19.23
CA GLU A 208 4.03 -8.91 20.13
C GLU A 208 3.12 -10.10 20.38
N ASP A 209 1.82 -9.86 20.40
CA ASP A 209 0.77 -10.86 20.60
C ASP A 209 0.61 -11.84 19.41
N LEU A 210 1.19 -11.52 18.25
CA LEU A 210 1.17 -12.37 17.06
C LEU A 210 2.46 -13.17 16.84
N THR A 211 3.47 -12.97 17.66
CA THR A 211 4.79 -13.61 17.47
C THR A 211 4.76 -15.13 17.54
N ALA A 212 3.82 -15.69 18.29
CA ALA A 212 3.62 -17.13 18.42
C ALA A 212 2.62 -17.72 17.41
N ALA A 213 1.93 -16.88 16.63
CA ALA A 213 0.96 -17.34 15.65
C ALA A 213 1.66 -18.09 14.49
N PRO A 214 1.12 -19.25 14.07
CA PRO A 214 1.68 -20.00 12.96
C PRO A 214 1.51 -19.22 11.64
N ILE A 215 2.48 -19.37 10.74
CA ILE A 215 2.33 -18.93 9.35
C ILE A 215 1.68 -20.09 8.60
N LEU A 216 0.56 -19.82 7.98
CA LEU A 216 -0.24 -20.81 7.28
C LEU A 216 -0.03 -20.68 5.76
N ASP A 217 0.17 -21.82 5.11
CA ASP A 217 0.19 -21.89 3.65
C ASP A 217 -1.25 -21.97 3.14
N CYS A 218 -1.79 -20.81 2.82
CA CYS A 218 -3.17 -20.69 2.41
C CYS A 218 -3.36 -19.48 1.52
N CYS A 219 -4.35 -19.62 0.73
CA CYS A 219 -5.27 -18.60 0.26
C CYS A 219 -4.80 -17.86 -0.98
N GLU A 220 -5.67 -17.94 -1.96
CA GLU A 220 -5.63 -17.17 -3.19
C GLU A 220 -6.81 -16.19 -3.20
N LEU A 221 -6.73 -15.19 -4.07
CA LEU A 221 -7.84 -14.28 -4.32
C LEU A 221 -8.59 -14.75 -5.56
N ALA A 222 -9.86 -15.11 -5.38
CA ALA A 222 -10.78 -15.23 -6.50
C ALA A 222 -11.61 -13.96 -6.61
N GLY A 223 -11.48 -13.28 -7.73
CA GLY A 223 -12.18 -12.01 -7.94
C GLY A 223 -12.02 -11.51 -9.35
N VAL A 224 -12.63 -10.39 -9.62
CA VAL A 224 -12.53 -9.69 -10.89
C VAL A 224 -11.78 -8.37 -10.65
N GLU A 225 -10.86 -8.05 -11.54
CA GLU A 225 -10.44 -6.67 -11.69
C GLU A 225 -11.70 -5.86 -12.02
N ALA A 226 -11.98 -4.81 -11.26
CA ALA A 226 -13.01 -3.88 -11.67
C ALA A 226 -12.53 -3.27 -12.99
N GLU A 227 -13.34 -3.39 -14.04
CA GLU A 227 -13.07 -2.70 -15.30
C GLU A 227 -12.85 -1.23 -14.96
N MET A 228 -11.60 -0.80 -15.05
CA MET A 228 -11.32 0.64 -15.00
C MET A 228 -12.09 1.23 -16.18
N PRO A 229 -12.96 2.22 -15.96
CA PRO A 229 -13.50 2.96 -17.07
C PRO A 229 -12.29 3.39 -17.90
N GLU A 230 -12.24 2.95 -19.14
CA GLU A 230 -11.23 3.42 -20.08
C GLU A 230 -11.24 4.93 -19.92
N ALA A 231 -10.11 5.50 -19.54
CA ALA A 231 -9.97 6.94 -19.53
C ALA A 231 -10.28 7.33 -20.98
N GLU A 232 -11.51 7.79 -21.21
CA GLU A 232 -11.85 8.43 -22.47
C GLU A 232 -10.79 9.51 -22.62
N ALA A 233 -9.82 9.21 -23.46
CA ALA A 233 -8.93 10.21 -24.01
C ALA A 233 -9.84 11.11 -24.84
N SER A 234 -10.56 12.00 -24.15
CA SER A 234 -11.08 13.19 -24.76
C SER A 234 -9.85 14.02 -25.18
N VAL A 235 -9.27 13.60 -26.28
CA VAL A 235 -8.54 14.50 -27.13
C VAL A 235 -9.61 15.46 -27.63
N GLU A 236 -9.94 16.42 -26.78
CA GLU A 236 -10.59 17.64 -27.21
C GLU A 236 -9.56 18.31 -28.13
N GLU A 237 -9.73 18.02 -29.40
CA GLU A 237 -9.01 18.63 -30.48
C GLU A 237 -9.27 20.15 -30.33
N ALA A 238 -8.37 20.81 -29.60
CA ALA A 238 -8.40 22.27 -29.44
C ALA A 238 -8.24 22.85 -30.83
N GLU A 239 -9.36 23.27 -31.40
CA GLU A 239 -9.37 24.08 -32.61
C GLU A 239 -8.45 25.30 -32.44
N PRO A 240 -7.66 25.65 -33.42
CA PRO A 240 -6.68 26.74 -33.33
C PRO A 240 -7.35 28.13 -33.47
N VAL A 241 -8.09 28.53 -32.43
CA VAL A 241 -8.78 29.85 -32.42
C VAL A 241 -7.88 31.00 -31.97
N GLU A 242 -6.65 30.74 -31.52
CA GLU A 242 -5.80 31.83 -31.01
C GLU A 242 -4.76 32.41 -32.00
N GLN A 243 -4.62 31.87 -33.21
CA GLN A 243 -3.63 32.41 -34.15
C GLN A 243 -4.14 33.60 -34.96
N GLU A 244 -5.41 33.68 -35.31
CA GLU A 244 -5.96 34.81 -36.04
C GLU A 244 -6.03 36.11 -35.23
N ALA A 245 -6.31 36.02 -33.91
CA ALA A 245 -6.37 37.21 -33.07
C ALA A 245 -4.98 37.86 -32.80
N GLN A 246 -3.90 37.08 -32.89
CA GLN A 246 -2.54 37.62 -32.70
C GLN A 246 -1.97 38.26 -33.97
N GLU A 247 -2.43 37.82 -35.13
CA GLU A 247 -1.98 38.40 -36.40
C GLU A 247 -2.64 39.77 -36.67
N GLU A 248 -3.92 39.92 -36.34
CA GLU A 248 -4.63 41.21 -36.42
C GLU A 248 -4.06 42.27 -35.46
N GLN A 249 -3.63 41.87 -34.27
CA GLN A 249 -2.96 42.78 -33.33
C GLN A 249 -1.56 43.19 -33.79
N ARG A 250 -0.85 42.36 -34.48
CA ARG A 250 0.48 42.68 -35.04
C ARG A 250 0.39 43.66 -36.22
N GLU A 251 -0.57 43.50 -37.11
CA GLU A 251 -0.77 44.44 -38.20
C GLU A 251 -1.18 45.83 -37.73
N SER A 252 -2.07 45.93 -36.75
CA SER A 252 -2.50 47.21 -36.19
C SER A 252 -1.37 48.00 -35.48
N VAL A 253 -0.38 47.30 -34.91
CA VAL A 253 0.80 47.92 -34.30
C VAL A 253 1.78 48.43 -35.35
N ILE A 254 1.96 47.69 -36.44
CA ILE A 254 2.86 48.07 -37.54
C ILE A 254 2.33 49.32 -38.25
N GLU A 255 1.03 49.44 -38.44
CA GLU A 255 0.42 50.59 -39.10
C GLU A 255 0.49 51.87 -38.25
N ARG A 256 0.38 51.74 -36.90
CA ARG A 256 0.58 52.87 -35.96
C ARG A 256 2.02 53.38 -35.93
N VAL A 257 3.01 52.56 -36.17
CA VAL A 257 4.43 52.94 -36.19
C VAL A 257 4.78 53.64 -37.52
N ARG A 258 4.19 53.21 -38.63
CA ARG A 258 4.40 53.85 -39.95
C ARG A 258 3.73 55.23 -40.08
N GLY A 259 2.66 55.52 -39.34
CA GLY A 259 1.94 56.80 -39.39
C GLY A 259 2.60 57.95 -38.61
N ARG A 260 3.63 57.71 -37.80
CA ARG A 260 4.30 58.74 -36.96
C ARG A 260 5.60 59.30 -37.53
N GLY A 261 5.97 58.91 -38.77
CA GLY A 261 7.24 59.31 -39.39
C GLY A 261 7.11 60.38 -40.45
N ARG A 262 6.32 61.48 -40.30
CA ARG A 262 6.42 62.68 -41.12
C ARG A 262 6.43 63.89 -40.19
N SER A 263 7.60 64.38 -39.90
CA SER A 263 7.84 65.72 -39.39
C SER A 263 8.04 66.71 -40.57
N PRO A 264 7.36 67.83 -40.59
CA PRO A 264 7.65 68.89 -41.57
C PRO A 264 8.67 69.83 -40.95
N LEU A 265 9.90 69.73 -41.39
CA LEU A 265 10.82 70.85 -41.35
C LEU A 265 11.09 71.31 -42.81
N ASP A 266 10.42 72.36 -43.22
CA ASP A 266 10.91 73.34 -44.13
C ASP A 266 9.94 74.54 -44.20
N ARG A 267 10.29 75.58 -43.47
CA ARG A 267 10.34 77.02 -43.84
C ARG A 267 10.73 77.87 -42.62
#